data_c2d88e0745e575fb24d35d6f8d3126ed
#
_entry.id   c2d88e0745e575fb24d35d6f8d3126ed
#
_cell.length_a   1.000
_cell.length_b   1.000
_cell.length_c   1.000
_cell.angle_alpha   90.00
_cell.angle_beta   90.00
_cell.angle_gamma   90.00
#
_symmetry.space_group_name_H-M   'P 1'
#
loop_
_entity.id
_entity.type
_entity.pdbx_description
1 polymer ?
#
loop_
_entity_poly.entity_id
_entity_poly.type
_entity_poly.pdbx_seq_one_letter_code
_entity_poly.pdbx_strand_id
1 'polypeptide(L)'
;MARMIPSHIERDDPRRTGEYMVYDWLAKESIPGVAFYSHKQNNHEHKTMSEADFLYICSNGLLCIEVKGGQVKKQETQWISIDRNNVEHKISDPFWQSHGCMKAATSYLEDTYGKKSVESLFCVGSAVIFPQCIAECEGDSVIREVMFDSRNELSEFPSFLSNSIKYWADELYRKQSKRTVQLSPEQIEQVVTLFEGDFCSVPSMKLLIDSSYSEMLKLTDEQVDVLYSIDENKRVMVYGAAGTGKSVLAVKKLRTDMTKKKKVAYLCFNRNMASYVEQNVKVVKGSYIGTFHALLGKYITDSHEMTVEQLSQAYLAKEIVPNESFDLVIVDEAQDILSKNSLKCLDSFIKKGLTGGEWILFADPNQDIFQKGERFEEAERFLKDTYNPCILRLYINCRNTAQIARRTSMLTNIPPSKYMKLTGPEVKTFEFEDDAEAIQLIDKEIRSILAGGTYVKDIIILSTRTLEKSILGGVGKLADVDLVEVRSFKGIKQNQINYMTVQSFKGLESKIVFYIDIDGFDSVDNRRMNYVAMSRAQILLYYFFNRSLKAEYDKRMVDGVEILG
;
A
#
# COMPACT_ATOMS: atom_id res chain seq x y z
N MET A 1 37.14 -21.12 14.05
CA MET A 1 35.84 -20.60 14.51
C MET A 1 35.55 -19.30 13.78
N ALA A 2 34.29 -19.03 13.51
CA ALA A 2 33.91 -17.71 12.98
C ALA A 2 34.20 -16.63 14.04
N ARG A 3 34.78 -15.51 13.58
CA ARG A 3 34.92 -14.31 14.42
C ARG A 3 33.54 -13.71 14.63
N MET A 4 33.02 -13.75 15.85
CA MET A 4 31.71 -13.16 16.17
C MET A 4 31.82 -11.67 16.43
N ILE A 5 30.88 -10.90 15.90
CA ILE A 5 30.77 -9.45 16.09
C ILE A 5 29.32 -9.14 16.54
N PRO A 6 29.11 -8.70 17.79
CA PRO A 6 30.10 -8.54 18.87
C PRO A 6 30.61 -9.90 19.37
N SER A 7 31.81 -9.92 19.96
CA SER A 7 32.43 -11.14 20.51
C SER A 7 31.73 -11.67 21.77
N HIS A 8 30.90 -10.84 22.39
CA HIS A 8 30.10 -11.17 23.57
C HIS A 8 28.68 -10.59 23.42
N ILE A 9 27.67 -11.34 23.83
CA ILE A 9 26.27 -10.92 23.83
C ILE A 9 25.65 -11.12 25.23
N GLU A 10 24.81 -10.19 25.64
CA GLU A 10 23.95 -10.37 26.81
C GLU A 10 22.80 -11.33 26.45
N ARG A 11 22.45 -12.25 27.38
CA ARG A 11 21.43 -13.29 27.16
C ARG A 11 20.25 -13.15 28.11
N ASP A 12 19.76 -11.93 28.22
CA ASP A 12 18.72 -11.51 29.16
C ASP A 12 17.29 -11.63 28.57
N ASP A 13 17.14 -11.72 27.23
CA ASP A 13 15.84 -11.84 26.59
C ASP A 13 15.50 -13.31 26.25
N PRO A 14 14.58 -13.95 27.01
CA PRO A 14 14.18 -15.33 26.77
C PRO A 14 13.48 -15.56 25.43
N ARG A 15 13.04 -14.50 24.74
CA ARG A 15 12.43 -14.60 23.40
C ARG A 15 13.46 -14.87 22.32
N ARG A 16 14.73 -14.57 22.58
CA ARG A 16 15.87 -14.74 21.65
C ARG A 16 16.66 -16.02 21.85
N THR A 17 16.13 -16.99 22.59
CA THR A 17 16.82 -18.25 22.88
C THR A 17 17.28 -18.96 21.59
N GLY A 18 16.48 -18.92 20.51
CA GLY A 18 16.84 -19.50 19.22
C GLY A 18 18.05 -18.80 18.59
N GLU A 19 18.12 -17.47 18.65
CA GLU A 19 19.25 -16.68 18.16
C GLU A 19 20.52 -16.99 18.98
N TYR A 20 20.41 -17.13 20.30
CA TYR A 20 21.57 -17.49 21.15
C TYR A 20 22.12 -18.88 20.83
N MET A 21 21.26 -19.84 20.48
CA MET A 21 21.70 -21.15 20.02
C MET A 21 22.50 -21.05 18.72
N VAL A 22 22.01 -20.30 17.75
CA VAL A 22 22.69 -20.11 16.47
C VAL A 22 23.98 -19.32 16.63
N TYR A 23 24.03 -18.33 17.54
CA TYR A 23 25.27 -17.66 17.91
C TYR A 23 26.34 -18.64 18.38
N ASP A 24 25.99 -19.57 19.30
CA ASP A 24 26.91 -20.58 19.80
C ASP A 24 27.33 -21.58 18.70
N TRP A 25 26.45 -21.87 17.74
CA TRP A 25 26.78 -22.75 16.61
C TRP A 25 27.80 -22.10 15.65
N LEU A 26 27.61 -20.82 15.35
CA LEU A 26 28.53 -20.03 14.50
C LEU A 26 29.90 -19.83 15.18
N ALA A 27 29.94 -19.73 16.50
CA ALA A 27 31.16 -19.58 17.27
C ALA A 27 32.01 -20.87 17.40
N LYS A 28 31.59 -22.01 16.83
CA LYS A 28 32.35 -23.28 16.89
C LYS A 28 33.60 -23.22 16.02
N GLU A 29 34.64 -23.94 16.44
CA GLU A 29 35.96 -24.00 15.72
C GLU A 29 35.84 -24.48 14.27
N SER A 30 34.88 -25.32 13.95
CA SER A 30 34.66 -25.88 12.62
C SER A 30 34.14 -24.91 11.56
N ILE A 31 33.73 -23.70 11.97
CA ILE A 31 33.13 -22.71 11.06
C ILE A 31 34.12 -21.58 10.80
N PRO A 32 34.64 -21.43 9.56
CA PRO A 32 35.52 -20.32 9.19
C PRO A 32 34.71 -19.05 8.93
N GLY A 33 35.36 -17.87 8.99
CA GLY A 33 34.79 -16.60 8.55
C GLY A 33 34.44 -15.66 9.69
N VAL A 34 33.50 -14.75 9.42
CA VAL A 34 33.04 -13.71 10.35
C VAL A 34 31.51 -13.75 10.40
N ALA A 35 30.93 -13.61 11.58
CA ALA A 35 29.49 -13.53 11.75
C ALA A 35 29.11 -12.32 12.59
N PHE A 36 28.28 -11.46 12.03
CA PHE A 36 27.66 -10.36 12.75
C PHE A 36 26.35 -10.84 13.38
N TYR A 37 26.13 -10.50 14.63
CA TYR A 37 24.86 -10.65 15.30
C TYR A 37 24.15 -9.31 15.36
N SER A 38 22.98 -9.22 14.77
CA SER A 38 22.19 -7.99 14.73
C SER A 38 21.47 -7.80 16.07
N HIS A 39 22.11 -7.07 16.97
CA HIS A 39 21.52 -6.65 18.24
C HIS A 39 20.81 -5.32 18.05
N LYS A 40 19.49 -5.26 18.39
CA LYS A 40 18.77 -3.97 18.47
C LYS A 40 19.44 -3.07 19.49
N GLN A 41 20.19 -2.08 19.05
CA GLN A 41 20.51 -0.94 19.92
C GLN A 41 19.24 -0.11 20.14
N ASN A 42 18.76 -0.12 21.38
CA ASN A 42 17.51 0.49 21.84
C ASN A 42 17.52 2.04 21.90
N ASN A 43 18.18 2.78 21.03
CA ASN A 43 18.28 4.22 21.20
C ASN A 43 17.99 5.11 19.97
N HIS A 44 17.26 4.65 18.96
CA HIS A 44 16.72 5.58 17.95
C HIS A 44 15.29 5.21 17.57
N GLU A 45 14.37 6.15 17.78
CA GLU A 45 12.92 6.08 17.60
C GLU A 45 12.43 5.90 16.14
N HIS A 46 13.29 5.64 15.16
CA HIS A 46 12.93 5.61 13.72
C HIS A 46 13.52 4.42 12.97
N LYS A 47 13.23 3.18 13.41
CA LYS A 47 13.71 2.02 12.65
C LYS A 47 12.59 1.01 12.34
N THR A 48 12.05 1.12 11.13
CA THR A 48 11.39 -0.01 10.47
C THR A 48 12.47 -0.76 9.66
N MET A 49 13.20 -1.65 10.32
CA MET A 49 14.28 -2.45 9.71
C MET A 49 13.85 -3.91 9.65
N SER A 50 14.01 -4.53 8.48
CA SER A 50 14.17 -5.98 8.42
C SER A 50 15.63 -6.26 8.76
N GLU A 51 15.90 -6.62 10.00
CA GLU A 51 17.22 -7.07 10.45
C GLU A 51 17.32 -8.57 10.13
N ALA A 52 18.40 -9.00 9.44
CA ALA A 52 18.81 -10.39 9.51
C ALA A 52 19.38 -10.63 10.90
N ASP A 53 19.01 -11.72 11.55
CA ASP A 53 19.54 -12.02 12.88
C ASP A 53 21.04 -12.24 12.84
N PHE A 54 21.55 -12.76 11.71
CA PHE A 54 23.01 -12.87 11.45
C PHE A 54 23.39 -12.55 10.01
N LEU A 55 24.57 -11.92 9.84
CA LEU A 55 25.32 -11.87 8.59
C LEU A 55 26.55 -12.75 8.73
N TYR A 56 26.61 -13.84 8.01
CA TYR A 56 27.77 -14.74 7.99
C TYR A 56 28.57 -14.54 6.71
N ILE A 57 29.86 -14.22 6.84
CA ILE A 57 30.77 -13.91 5.73
C ILE A 57 31.93 -14.91 5.73
N CYS A 58 32.16 -15.55 4.60
CA CYS A 58 33.32 -16.39 4.37
C CYS A 58 33.89 -16.17 2.95
N SER A 59 34.95 -16.88 2.57
CA SER A 59 35.59 -16.72 1.23
C SER A 59 34.62 -16.92 0.06
N ASN A 60 33.62 -17.76 0.21
CA ASN A 60 32.70 -18.15 -0.86
C ASN A 60 31.47 -17.29 -0.96
N GLY A 61 31.09 -16.55 0.10
CA GLY A 61 29.88 -15.76 0.09
C GLY A 61 29.50 -15.17 1.44
N LEU A 62 28.41 -14.43 1.41
CA LEU A 62 27.70 -13.85 2.55
C LEU A 62 26.32 -14.50 2.64
N LEU A 63 25.91 -14.93 3.83
CA LEU A 63 24.54 -15.37 4.13
C LEU A 63 23.86 -14.41 5.09
N CYS A 64 22.70 -13.92 4.69
CA CYS A 64 21.75 -13.26 5.57
C CYS A 64 20.88 -14.34 6.22
N ILE A 65 21.03 -14.54 7.52
CA ILE A 65 20.38 -15.64 8.25
C ILE A 65 19.28 -15.06 9.12
N GLU A 66 18.07 -15.55 8.95
CA GLU A 66 16.92 -15.30 9.81
C GLU A 66 16.69 -16.49 10.73
N VAL A 67 16.50 -16.24 12.02
CA VAL A 67 16.27 -17.27 13.04
C VAL A 67 14.87 -17.14 13.61
N LYS A 68 14.13 -18.22 13.64
CA LYS A 68 12.83 -18.26 14.32
C LYS A 68 12.86 -19.29 15.45
N GLY A 69 12.96 -18.78 16.68
CA GLY A 69 12.86 -19.58 17.90
C GLY A 69 11.43 -19.96 18.23
N GLY A 70 11.27 -20.94 19.14
CA GLY A 70 9.97 -21.45 19.57
C GLY A 70 9.27 -22.33 18.54
N GLN A 71 7.96 -22.53 18.71
CA GLN A 71 7.15 -23.26 17.73
C GLN A 71 6.68 -22.28 16.64
N VAL A 72 6.86 -22.66 15.39
CA VAL A 72 6.41 -21.88 14.23
C VAL A 72 5.54 -22.76 13.36
N LYS A 73 4.39 -22.26 12.95
CA LYS A 73 3.51 -22.92 11.98
C LYS A 73 3.11 -21.96 10.86
N LYS A 74 2.81 -22.52 9.71
CA LYS A 74 2.22 -21.82 8.58
C LYS A 74 0.81 -22.32 8.38
N GLN A 75 -0.18 -21.44 8.49
CA GLN A 75 -1.58 -21.75 8.18
C GLN A 75 -1.99 -20.94 6.96
N GLU A 76 -2.36 -21.62 5.88
CA GLU A 76 -2.62 -21.01 4.58
C GLU A 76 -1.45 -20.12 4.12
N THR A 77 -1.60 -18.80 4.22
CA THR A 77 -0.56 -17.82 3.84
C THR A 77 0.07 -17.11 5.05
N GLN A 78 -0.41 -17.37 6.27
CA GLN A 78 0.02 -16.68 7.48
C GLN A 78 1.04 -17.51 8.27
N TRP A 79 2.16 -16.89 8.59
CA TRP A 79 3.12 -17.43 9.55
C TRP A 79 2.75 -17.04 10.97
N ILE A 80 2.82 -18.00 11.88
CA ILE A 80 2.43 -17.87 13.29
C ILE A 80 3.55 -18.43 14.15
N SER A 81 4.02 -17.65 15.11
CA SER A 81 4.89 -18.12 16.19
C SER A 81 4.05 -18.39 17.43
N ILE A 82 4.31 -19.49 18.13
CA ILE A 82 3.64 -19.88 19.35
C ILE A 82 4.64 -19.72 20.50
N ASP A 83 4.30 -18.90 21.48
CA ASP A 83 5.13 -18.67 22.64
C ASP A 83 5.02 -19.80 23.69
N ARG A 84 5.81 -19.70 24.77
CA ARG A 84 5.82 -20.70 25.85
C ARG A 84 4.51 -20.81 26.62
N ASN A 85 3.62 -19.82 26.47
CA ASN A 85 2.28 -19.81 27.11
C ASN A 85 1.20 -20.30 26.14
N ASN A 86 1.59 -20.88 24.98
CA ASN A 86 0.70 -21.27 23.89
C ASN A 86 -0.10 -20.12 23.26
N VAL A 87 0.41 -18.88 23.35
CA VAL A 87 -0.20 -17.73 22.68
C VAL A 87 0.34 -17.62 21.26
N GLU A 88 -0.57 -17.51 20.32
CA GLU A 88 -0.24 -17.36 18.89
C GLU A 88 0.04 -15.90 18.53
N HIS A 89 1.17 -15.66 17.89
CA HIS A 89 1.58 -14.36 17.38
C HIS A 89 1.79 -14.43 15.87
N LYS A 90 1.11 -13.58 15.11
CA LYS A 90 1.36 -13.47 13.68
C LYS A 90 2.75 -12.88 13.43
N ILE A 91 3.52 -13.55 12.60
CA ILE A 91 4.87 -13.11 12.23
C ILE A 91 4.97 -12.94 10.70
N SER A 92 5.97 -12.20 10.25
CA SER A 92 6.31 -12.09 8.84
C SER A 92 6.88 -13.40 8.32
N ASP A 93 6.81 -13.62 7.00
CA ASP A 93 7.42 -14.78 6.35
C ASP A 93 8.95 -14.75 6.53
N PRO A 94 9.56 -15.75 7.21
CA PRO A 94 11.00 -15.75 7.49
C PRO A 94 11.87 -15.82 6.23
N PHE A 95 11.42 -16.54 5.21
CA PHE A 95 12.14 -16.63 3.93
C PHE A 95 12.12 -15.30 3.19
N TRP A 96 11.00 -14.60 3.27
CA TRP A 96 10.88 -13.29 2.68
C TRP A 96 11.75 -12.25 3.40
N GLN A 97 11.82 -12.31 4.75
CA GLN A 97 12.68 -11.43 5.55
C GLN A 97 14.16 -11.63 5.19
N SER A 98 14.66 -12.88 5.24
CA SER A 98 16.05 -13.19 4.91
C SER A 98 16.41 -12.84 3.46
N HIS A 99 15.48 -13.05 2.51
CA HIS A 99 15.67 -12.67 1.11
C HIS A 99 15.70 -11.15 0.90
N GLY A 100 14.94 -10.40 1.69
CA GLY A 100 15.00 -8.94 1.73
C GLY A 100 16.38 -8.43 2.13
N CYS A 101 16.95 -9.00 3.20
CA CYS A 101 18.29 -8.67 3.65
C CYS A 101 19.37 -9.03 2.62
N MET A 102 19.24 -10.18 1.95
CA MET A 102 20.13 -10.58 0.86
C MET A 102 20.17 -9.53 -0.26
N LYS A 103 19.00 -9.04 -0.68
CA LYS A 103 18.93 -8.00 -1.72
C LYS A 103 19.56 -6.68 -1.28
N ALA A 104 19.32 -6.28 -0.03
CA ALA A 104 19.90 -5.05 0.53
C ALA A 104 21.44 -5.15 0.59
N ALA A 105 21.97 -6.27 1.07
CA ALA A 105 23.42 -6.51 1.12
C ALA A 105 24.04 -6.53 -0.30
N THR A 106 23.36 -7.14 -1.28
CA THR A 106 23.82 -7.13 -2.68
C THR A 106 23.89 -5.71 -3.23
N SER A 107 22.82 -4.92 -3.04
CA SER A 107 22.80 -3.53 -3.50
C SER A 107 23.91 -2.71 -2.85
N TYR A 108 24.13 -2.88 -1.56
CA TYR A 108 25.17 -2.17 -0.81
C TYR A 108 26.58 -2.46 -1.33
N LEU A 109 26.87 -3.73 -1.65
CA LEU A 109 28.12 -4.11 -2.28
C LEU A 109 28.26 -3.52 -3.70
N GLU A 110 27.21 -3.58 -4.52
CA GLU A 110 27.19 -3.01 -5.87
C GLU A 110 27.35 -1.48 -5.86
N ASP A 111 26.75 -0.79 -4.89
CA ASP A 111 26.83 0.67 -4.76
C ASP A 111 28.23 1.12 -4.27
N THR A 112 28.84 0.34 -3.38
CA THR A 112 30.16 0.67 -2.81
C THR A 112 31.30 0.37 -3.77
N TYR A 113 31.31 -0.81 -4.38
CA TYR A 113 32.41 -1.29 -5.20
C TYR A 113 32.17 -1.16 -6.70
N GLY A 114 30.95 -0.89 -7.13
CA GLY A 114 30.52 -0.87 -8.52
C GLY A 114 30.21 -2.27 -9.07
N LYS A 115 29.22 -2.36 -9.93
CA LYS A 115 28.64 -3.64 -10.45
C LYS A 115 29.60 -4.61 -11.14
N LYS A 116 30.81 -4.19 -11.46
CA LYS A 116 31.82 -5.00 -12.18
C LYS A 116 33.05 -5.29 -11.34
N SER A 117 33.08 -4.87 -10.07
CA SER A 117 34.21 -5.20 -9.19
C SER A 117 34.17 -6.66 -8.76
N VAL A 118 35.32 -7.17 -8.28
CA VAL A 118 35.42 -8.54 -7.77
C VAL A 118 34.46 -8.71 -6.57
N GLU A 119 34.45 -7.73 -5.69
CA GLU A 119 33.61 -7.71 -4.48
C GLU A 119 32.11 -7.69 -4.79
N SER A 120 31.69 -7.02 -5.85
CA SER A 120 30.29 -7.00 -6.28
C SER A 120 29.83 -8.29 -6.96
N LEU A 121 30.76 -9.14 -7.36
CA LEU A 121 30.49 -10.49 -7.88
C LEU A 121 30.54 -11.56 -6.79
N PHE A 122 30.78 -11.17 -5.54
CA PHE A 122 30.74 -12.04 -4.38
C PHE A 122 29.31 -12.57 -4.15
N CYS A 123 29.20 -13.86 -3.84
CA CYS A 123 27.89 -14.48 -3.65
C CYS A 123 27.21 -13.94 -2.39
N VAL A 124 26.02 -13.37 -2.54
CA VAL A 124 25.16 -13.02 -1.42
C VAL A 124 23.94 -13.93 -1.45
N GLY A 125 23.66 -14.60 -0.34
CA GLY A 125 22.55 -15.52 -0.20
C GLY A 125 21.70 -15.25 1.05
N SER A 126 20.63 -16.01 1.20
CA SER A 126 19.78 -15.99 2.38
C SER A 126 19.56 -17.40 2.93
N ALA A 127 19.33 -17.52 4.24
CA ALA A 127 19.02 -18.77 4.89
C ALA A 127 18.04 -18.55 6.06
N VAL A 128 17.28 -19.59 6.42
CA VAL A 128 16.35 -19.57 7.54
C VAL A 128 16.66 -20.73 8.47
N ILE A 129 16.73 -20.46 9.77
CA ILE A 129 17.04 -21.45 10.79
C ILE A 129 15.91 -21.53 11.83
N PHE A 130 15.43 -22.76 12.07
CA PHE A 130 14.45 -23.09 13.09
C PHE A 130 15.12 -24.00 14.14
N PRO A 131 15.89 -23.46 15.10
CA PRO A 131 16.75 -24.28 15.97
C PRO A 131 16.00 -25.17 16.95
N GLN A 132 14.72 -24.87 17.21
CA GLN A 132 13.92 -25.49 18.28
C GLN A 132 12.69 -26.24 17.77
N CYS A 133 12.41 -26.24 16.47
CA CYS A 133 11.24 -26.94 15.93
C CYS A 133 11.52 -27.57 14.56
N ILE A 134 10.70 -28.52 14.21
CA ILE A 134 10.61 -29.07 12.85
C ILE A 134 9.73 -28.14 12.02
N ALA A 135 10.28 -27.60 10.94
CA ALA A 135 9.53 -26.73 10.05
C ALA A 135 8.84 -27.55 8.94
N GLU A 136 7.60 -27.99 9.22
CA GLU A 136 6.75 -28.61 8.20
C GLU A 136 6.10 -27.50 7.34
N CYS A 137 6.87 -26.98 6.40
CA CYS A 137 6.42 -25.93 5.49
C CYS A 137 6.41 -26.45 4.07
N GLU A 138 5.29 -26.25 3.36
CA GLU A 138 5.15 -26.51 1.93
C GLU A 138 4.70 -25.21 1.23
N GLY A 139 5.09 -25.05 -0.03
CA GLY A 139 4.70 -23.94 -0.91
C GLY A 139 5.87 -23.32 -1.64
N ASP A 140 5.56 -22.57 -2.70
CA ASP A 140 6.53 -21.98 -3.64
C ASP A 140 7.53 -20.99 -3.01
N SER A 141 7.26 -20.49 -1.79
CA SER A 141 8.14 -19.59 -1.07
C SER A 141 9.14 -20.29 -0.16
N VAL A 142 9.03 -21.60 0.04
CA VAL A 142 9.89 -22.38 0.93
C VAL A 142 10.99 -23.04 0.13
N ILE A 143 12.23 -22.63 0.39
CA ILE A 143 13.43 -23.19 -0.25
C ILE A 143 14.11 -24.11 0.75
N ARG A 144 13.98 -25.42 0.57
CA ARG A 144 14.51 -26.45 1.49
C ARG A 144 16.03 -26.42 1.60
N GLU A 145 16.70 -26.09 0.51
CA GLU A 145 18.17 -26.06 0.39
C GLU A 145 18.83 -24.98 1.28
N VAL A 146 18.05 -23.96 1.66
CA VAL A 146 18.53 -22.86 2.52
C VAL A 146 17.80 -22.83 3.86
N MET A 147 17.24 -23.95 4.28
CA MET A 147 16.55 -24.12 5.55
C MET A 147 17.27 -25.15 6.44
N PHE A 148 17.45 -24.78 7.70
CA PHE A 148 17.99 -25.67 8.75
C PHE A 148 16.98 -25.73 9.90
N ASP A 149 16.60 -26.94 10.31
CA ASP A 149 15.67 -27.12 11.41
C ASP A 149 16.11 -28.23 12.39
N SER A 150 15.33 -28.50 13.43
CA SER A 150 15.69 -29.47 14.47
C SER A 150 15.76 -30.93 14.02
N ARG A 151 15.46 -31.25 12.75
CA ARG A 151 15.73 -32.58 12.14
C ARG A 151 17.19 -32.76 11.78
N ASN A 152 17.89 -31.65 11.51
CA ASN A 152 19.29 -31.68 11.12
C ASN A 152 20.17 -31.90 12.35
N GLU A 153 21.18 -32.73 12.20
CA GLU A 153 22.21 -32.86 13.21
C GLU A 153 23.11 -31.62 13.22
N LEU A 154 23.54 -31.20 14.41
CA LEU A 154 24.41 -30.03 14.53
C LEU A 154 25.77 -30.20 13.83
N SER A 155 26.22 -31.42 13.63
CA SER A 155 27.39 -31.80 12.81
C SER A 155 27.24 -31.40 11.35
N GLU A 156 26.02 -31.26 10.83
CA GLU A 156 25.71 -30.86 9.46
C GLU A 156 25.71 -29.33 9.26
N PHE A 157 25.74 -28.55 10.34
CA PHE A 157 25.61 -27.10 10.27
C PHE A 157 26.69 -26.40 9.42
N PRO A 158 28.00 -26.79 9.48
CA PRO A 158 29.03 -26.22 8.56
C PRO A 158 28.73 -26.52 7.10
N SER A 159 28.26 -27.73 6.81
CA SER A 159 27.89 -28.14 5.44
C SER A 159 26.64 -27.39 4.95
N PHE A 160 25.67 -27.17 5.82
CA PHE A 160 24.48 -26.37 5.51
C PHE A 160 24.84 -24.95 5.09
N LEU A 161 25.73 -24.25 5.83
CA LEU A 161 26.18 -22.91 5.46
C LEU A 161 26.83 -22.88 4.06
N SER A 162 27.72 -23.85 3.79
CA SER A 162 28.40 -23.98 2.50
C SER A 162 27.42 -24.30 1.36
N ASN A 163 26.48 -25.22 1.59
CA ASN A 163 25.48 -25.63 0.60
C ASN A 163 24.49 -24.49 0.31
N SER A 164 24.11 -23.71 1.31
CA SER A 164 23.25 -22.53 1.12
C SER A 164 23.93 -21.48 0.23
N ILE A 165 25.21 -21.19 0.44
CA ILE A 165 25.97 -20.28 -0.44
C ILE A 165 26.02 -20.84 -1.87
N LYS A 166 26.33 -22.13 -2.01
CA LYS A 166 26.38 -22.79 -3.31
C LYS A 166 25.05 -22.74 -4.04
N TYR A 167 23.95 -23.00 -3.34
CA TYR A 167 22.60 -22.88 -3.92
C TYR A 167 22.37 -21.51 -4.56
N TRP A 168 22.70 -20.42 -3.85
CA TRP A 168 22.52 -19.08 -4.37
C TRP A 168 23.48 -18.74 -5.51
N ALA A 169 24.70 -19.23 -5.46
CA ALA A 169 25.66 -19.09 -6.57
C ALA A 169 25.16 -19.80 -7.84
N ASP A 170 24.59 -20.99 -7.71
CA ASP A 170 23.99 -21.75 -8.82
C ASP A 170 22.73 -21.05 -9.36
N GLU A 171 21.91 -20.44 -8.50
CA GLU A 171 20.75 -19.64 -8.89
C GLU A 171 21.12 -18.38 -9.66
N LEU A 172 22.18 -17.67 -9.22
CA LEU A 172 22.71 -16.50 -9.94
C LEU A 172 23.22 -16.90 -11.33
N TYR A 173 23.90 -18.02 -11.42
CA TYR A 173 24.37 -18.53 -12.71
C TYR A 173 23.21 -18.90 -13.63
N ARG A 174 22.20 -19.62 -13.13
CA ARG A 174 21.02 -20.01 -13.91
C ARG A 174 20.21 -18.80 -14.41
N LYS A 175 20.00 -17.79 -13.55
CA LYS A 175 19.11 -16.65 -13.87
C LYS A 175 19.80 -15.53 -14.63
N GLN A 176 21.08 -15.27 -14.37
CA GLN A 176 21.79 -14.09 -14.85
C GLN A 176 23.10 -14.40 -15.58
N SER A 177 23.47 -15.67 -15.72
CA SER A 177 24.78 -16.12 -16.23
C SER A 177 25.98 -15.47 -15.50
N LYS A 178 25.77 -15.00 -14.25
CA LYS A 178 26.82 -14.44 -13.41
C LYS A 178 27.55 -15.56 -12.69
N ARG A 179 28.87 -15.58 -12.80
CA ARG A 179 29.73 -16.42 -11.98
C ARG A 179 30.17 -15.65 -10.75
N THR A 180 30.00 -16.26 -9.60
CA THR A 180 30.48 -15.72 -8.32
C THR A 180 32.00 -15.95 -8.19
N VAL A 181 32.63 -15.10 -7.40
CA VAL A 181 34.09 -15.14 -7.14
C VAL A 181 34.33 -15.47 -5.66
N GLN A 182 35.52 -16.05 -5.40
CA GLN A 182 36.01 -16.20 -4.03
C GLN A 182 36.86 -14.98 -3.68
N LEU A 183 36.69 -14.46 -2.48
CA LEU A 183 37.46 -13.35 -1.95
C LEU A 183 38.75 -13.85 -1.24
N SER A 184 39.82 -13.10 -1.39
CA SER A 184 41.02 -13.27 -0.57
C SER A 184 40.78 -12.89 0.87
N PRO A 185 41.61 -13.30 1.84
CA PRO A 185 41.48 -12.88 3.23
C PRO A 185 41.45 -11.35 3.41
N GLU A 186 42.25 -10.61 2.64
CA GLU A 186 42.31 -9.14 2.66
C GLU A 186 41.01 -8.54 2.14
N GLN A 187 40.45 -9.10 1.08
CA GLN A 187 39.15 -8.66 0.54
C GLN A 187 37.99 -8.98 1.49
N ILE A 188 38.05 -10.14 2.18
CA ILE A 188 37.06 -10.46 3.23
C ILE A 188 37.11 -9.40 4.32
N GLU A 189 38.31 -9.00 4.81
CA GLU A 189 38.41 -7.95 5.83
C GLU A 189 37.89 -6.59 5.33
N GLN A 190 38.06 -6.25 4.06
CA GLN A 190 37.48 -5.06 3.45
C GLN A 190 35.94 -5.13 3.47
N VAL A 191 35.37 -6.26 3.07
CA VAL A 191 33.92 -6.48 3.13
C VAL A 191 33.43 -6.46 4.60
N VAL A 192 34.16 -7.09 5.53
CA VAL A 192 33.84 -7.07 6.96
C VAL A 192 33.86 -5.64 7.48
N THR A 193 34.92 -4.85 7.19
CA THR A 193 35.02 -3.45 7.60
C THR A 193 33.85 -2.61 7.05
N LEU A 194 33.41 -2.90 5.83
CA LEU A 194 32.24 -2.23 5.24
C LEU A 194 30.97 -2.49 6.07
N PHE A 195 30.79 -3.71 6.59
CA PHE A 195 29.64 -4.08 7.41
C PHE A 195 29.84 -3.81 8.92
N GLU A 196 31.08 -3.59 9.40
CA GLU A 196 31.38 -3.12 10.77
C GLU A 196 30.97 -1.65 11.01
N GLY A 197 30.96 -0.83 9.95
CA GLY A 197 30.33 0.49 10.00
C GLY A 197 28.84 0.36 10.26
N ASP A 198 28.13 1.47 10.46
CA ASP A 198 26.66 1.51 10.67
C ASP A 198 25.90 0.88 9.50
N PHE A 199 26.12 -0.43 9.25
CA PHE A 199 25.32 -1.20 8.31
C PHE A 199 23.94 -1.42 8.91
N CYS A 200 23.06 -0.64 8.39
CA CYS A 200 21.65 -0.77 8.58
C CYS A 200 21.09 -1.39 7.31
N SER A 201 20.73 -2.68 7.32
CA SER A 201 19.93 -3.24 6.23
C SER A 201 18.54 -2.64 6.29
N VAL A 202 18.41 -1.44 5.74
CA VAL A 202 17.09 -0.85 5.52
C VAL A 202 16.48 -1.65 4.37
N PRO A 203 15.31 -2.28 4.54
CA PRO A 203 14.59 -2.84 3.39
C PRO A 203 14.53 -1.75 2.33
N SER A 204 14.85 -2.08 1.09
CA SER A 204 14.69 -1.09 0.04
C SER A 204 13.26 -0.56 0.11
N MET A 205 13.07 0.74 -0.10
CA MET A 205 11.73 1.36 -0.08
C MET A 205 10.76 0.56 -0.95
N LYS A 206 11.24 -0.03 -2.04
CA LYS A 206 10.50 -0.94 -2.89
C LYS A 206 9.98 -2.17 -2.14
N LEU A 207 10.80 -2.82 -1.31
CA LEU A 207 10.38 -4.00 -0.55
C LEU A 207 9.32 -3.67 0.49
N LEU A 208 9.47 -2.54 1.19
CA LEU A 208 8.45 -2.04 2.13
C LEU A 208 7.13 -1.76 1.41
N ILE A 209 7.19 -1.13 0.25
CA ILE A 209 6.01 -0.82 -0.55
C ILE A 209 5.34 -2.11 -1.05
N ASP A 210 6.09 -3.04 -1.62
CA ASP A 210 5.52 -4.25 -2.22
C ASP A 210 4.94 -5.20 -1.16
N SER A 211 5.57 -5.32 0.03
CA SER A 211 5.04 -6.13 1.13
C SER A 211 3.77 -5.55 1.71
N SER A 212 3.79 -4.26 2.06
CA SER A 212 2.62 -3.58 2.59
C SER A 212 1.46 -3.62 1.60
N TYR A 213 1.74 -3.46 0.30
CA TYR A 213 0.73 -3.55 -0.75
C TYR A 213 0.12 -4.95 -0.86
N SER A 214 0.94 -6.00 -0.75
CA SER A 214 0.45 -7.39 -0.78
C SER A 214 -0.49 -7.72 0.38
N GLU A 215 -0.23 -7.17 1.57
CA GLU A 215 -1.13 -7.31 2.72
C GLU A 215 -2.45 -6.54 2.54
N MET A 216 -2.39 -5.34 1.95
CA MET A 216 -3.57 -4.54 1.66
C MET A 216 -4.55 -5.19 0.68
N LEU A 217 -4.07 -6.02 -0.23
CA LEU A 217 -4.92 -6.68 -1.22
C LEU A 217 -5.82 -7.77 -0.64
N LYS A 218 -5.57 -8.21 0.59
CA LYS A 218 -6.42 -9.19 1.27
C LYS A 218 -7.69 -8.50 1.77
N LEU A 219 -8.85 -9.09 1.48
CA LEU A 219 -10.10 -8.63 2.09
C LEU A 219 -10.04 -8.87 3.59
N THR A 220 -10.51 -7.90 4.36
CA THR A 220 -10.72 -8.09 5.80
C THR A 220 -11.95 -8.96 6.04
N ASP A 221 -12.03 -9.59 7.21
CA ASP A 221 -13.21 -10.37 7.62
C ASP A 221 -14.46 -9.49 7.55
N GLU A 222 -14.37 -8.23 8.02
CA GLU A 222 -15.47 -7.25 7.91
C GLU A 222 -15.95 -7.05 6.46
N GLN A 223 -15.03 -6.95 5.51
CA GLN A 223 -15.40 -6.79 4.09
C GLN A 223 -16.04 -8.04 3.52
N VAL A 224 -15.63 -9.21 3.97
CA VAL A 224 -16.24 -10.50 3.57
C VAL A 224 -17.66 -10.58 4.12
N ASP A 225 -17.90 -10.25 5.39
CA ASP A 225 -19.22 -10.24 6.02
C ASP A 225 -20.17 -9.25 5.33
N VAL A 226 -19.66 -8.07 4.98
CA VAL A 226 -20.43 -7.06 4.23
C VAL A 226 -20.81 -7.58 2.85
N LEU A 227 -19.92 -8.30 2.14
CA LEU A 227 -20.25 -8.91 0.84
C LEU A 227 -21.37 -9.95 0.95
N TYR A 228 -21.32 -10.82 1.97
CA TYR A 228 -22.42 -11.77 2.22
C TYR A 228 -23.73 -11.03 2.49
N SER A 229 -23.70 -10.02 3.35
CA SER A 229 -24.90 -9.21 3.67
C SER A 229 -25.46 -8.49 2.45
N ILE A 230 -24.60 -8.03 1.53
CA ILE A 230 -25.01 -7.43 0.26
C ILE A 230 -25.70 -8.47 -0.64
N ASP A 231 -25.22 -9.70 -0.68
CA ASP A 231 -25.78 -10.76 -1.53
C ASP A 231 -27.17 -11.22 -1.05
N GLU A 232 -27.45 -11.12 0.23
CA GLU A 232 -28.72 -11.48 0.84
C GLU A 232 -29.80 -10.39 0.73
N ASN A 233 -29.41 -9.13 0.47
CA ASN A 233 -30.29 -7.98 0.48
C ASN A 233 -30.40 -7.31 -0.89
N LYS A 234 -31.62 -6.96 -1.29
CA LYS A 234 -31.88 -6.30 -2.58
C LYS A 234 -31.57 -4.81 -2.57
N ARG A 235 -31.70 -4.17 -1.41
CA ARG A 235 -31.58 -2.72 -1.23
C ARG A 235 -30.60 -2.46 -0.10
N VAL A 236 -29.44 -1.93 -0.44
CA VAL A 236 -28.33 -1.80 0.51
C VAL A 236 -27.71 -0.41 0.45
N MET A 237 -27.41 0.14 1.61
CA MET A 237 -26.57 1.33 1.75
C MET A 237 -25.33 0.97 2.56
N VAL A 238 -24.16 1.15 1.97
CA VAL A 238 -22.87 0.84 2.60
C VAL A 238 -22.14 2.15 2.89
N TYR A 239 -21.92 2.42 4.16
CA TYR A 239 -21.14 3.57 4.61
C TYR A 239 -19.74 3.16 5.01
N GLY A 240 -18.79 4.02 4.74
CA GLY A 240 -17.42 3.82 5.19
C GLY A 240 -16.56 5.05 4.91
N ALA A 241 -15.61 5.33 5.77
CA ALA A 241 -14.62 6.39 5.56
C ALA A 241 -13.70 6.07 4.35
N ALA A 242 -12.85 7.04 3.97
CA ALA A 242 -11.82 6.78 2.98
C ALA A 242 -10.97 5.56 3.38
N GLY A 243 -10.63 4.72 2.41
CA GLY A 243 -9.78 3.57 2.65
C GLY A 243 -10.45 2.32 3.20
N THR A 244 -11.75 2.32 3.48
CA THR A 244 -12.46 1.13 4.00
C THR A 244 -12.82 0.10 2.93
N GLY A 245 -12.48 0.33 1.66
CA GLY A 245 -12.66 -0.63 0.59
C GLY A 245 -14.03 -0.60 -0.11
N LYS A 246 -14.83 0.46 0.06
CA LYS A 246 -16.13 0.64 -0.63
C LYS A 246 -16.09 0.28 -2.11
N SER A 247 -15.20 0.93 -2.86
CA SER A 247 -15.06 0.71 -4.31
C SER A 247 -14.58 -0.70 -4.65
N VAL A 248 -13.75 -1.31 -3.80
CA VAL A 248 -13.32 -2.71 -3.97
C VAL A 248 -14.52 -3.64 -3.87
N LEU A 249 -15.38 -3.44 -2.86
CA LEU A 249 -16.63 -4.22 -2.70
C LEU A 249 -17.60 -3.97 -3.86
N ALA A 250 -17.76 -2.71 -4.30
CA ALA A 250 -18.60 -2.36 -5.44
C ALA A 250 -18.15 -3.09 -6.71
N VAL A 251 -16.84 -3.08 -7.02
CA VAL A 251 -16.28 -3.76 -8.19
C VAL A 251 -16.35 -5.28 -8.05
N LYS A 252 -16.13 -5.83 -6.84
CA LYS A 252 -16.25 -7.27 -6.61
C LYS A 252 -17.70 -7.74 -6.82
N LYS A 253 -18.68 -7.01 -6.29
CA LYS A 253 -20.10 -7.27 -6.51
C LYS A 253 -20.47 -7.18 -7.99
N LEU A 254 -20.01 -6.12 -8.67
CA LEU A 254 -20.19 -5.95 -10.10
C LEU A 254 -19.70 -7.18 -10.88
N ARG A 255 -18.48 -7.64 -10.63
CA ARG A 255 -17.89 -8.84 -11.29
C ARG A 255 -18.72 -10.08 -11.00
N THR A 256 -19.10 -10.31 -9.74
CA THR A 256 -19.86 -11.48 -9.31
C THR A 256 -21.22 -11.55 -10.04
N ASP A 257 -21.96 -10.44 -10.09
CA ASP A 257 -23.28 -10.46 -10.74
C ASP A 257 -23.21 -10.49 -12.27
N MET A 258 -22.15 -9.93 -12.85
CA MET A 258 -21.88 -10.12 -14.28
C MET A 258 -21.57 -11.56 -14.64
N THR A 259 -20.90 -12.35 -13.78
CA THR A 259 -20.72 -13.79 -14.01
C THR A 259 -22.04 -14.54 -13.98
N LYS A 260 -23.02 -14.06 -13.21
CA LYS A 260 -24.41 -14.57 -13.17
C LYS A 260 -25.26 -14.08 -14.37
N LYS A 261 -24.65 -13.38 -15.33
CA LYS A 261 -25.27 -12.79 -16.53
C LYS A 261 -26.34 -11.74 -16.24
N LYS A 262 -26.34 -11.13 -15.04
CA LYS A 262 -27.19 -9.99 -14.74
C LYS A 262 -26.75 -8.76 -15.55
N LYS A 263 -27.72 -7.94 -15.96
CA LYS A 263 -27.45 -6.59 -16.50
C LYS A 263 -27.22 -5.65 -15.33
N VAL A 264 -26.00 -5.22 -15.14
CA VAL A 264 -25.61 -4.35 -14.03
C VAL A 264 -25.24 -2.97 -14.53
N ALA A 265 -25.74 -1.92 -13.89
CA ALA A 265 -25.20 -0.57 -14.01
C ALA A 265 -24.27 -0.27 -12.85
N TYR A 266 -23.01 0.05 -13.15
CA TYR A 266 -22.08 0.64 -12.21
C TYR A 266 -21.98 2.13 -12.51
N LEU A 267 -22.37 2.94 -11.55
CA LEU A 267 -22.46 4.39 -11.67
C LEU A 267 -21.55 5.06 -10.64
N CYS A 268 -20.75 6.00 -11.09
CA CYS A 268 -19.92 6.82 -10.22
C CYS A 268 -19.94 8.29 -10.68
N PHE A 269 -19.38 9.18 -9.89
CA PHE A 269 -19.28 10.59 -10.26
C PHE A 269 -18.06 10.84 -11.16
N ASN A 270 -16.93 10.22 -10.87
CA ASN A 270 -15.66 10.50 -11.53
C ASN A 270 -15.44 9.65 -12.78
N ARG A 271 -15.17 10.31 -13.92
CA ARG A 271 -14.88 9.65 -15.21
C ARG A 271 -13.64 8.75 -15.15
N ASN A 272 -12.64 9.12 -14.36
CA ASN A 272 -11.41 8.34 -14.23
C ASN A 272 -11.65 7.03 -13.50
N MET A 273 -12.49 7.06 -12.44
CA MET A 273 -12.93 5.85 -11.75
C MET A 273 -13.74 4.93 -12.66
N ALA A 274 -14.67 5.50 -13.45
CA ALA A 274 -15.43 4.73 -14.43
C ALA A 274 -14.52 4.05 -15.46
N SER A 275 -13.54 4.77 -15.99
CA SER A 275 -12.56 4.23 -16.95
C SER A 275 -11.68 3.14 -16.33
N TYR A 276 -11.27 3.31 -15.07
CA TYR A 276 -10.53 2.29 -14.34
C TYR A 276 -11.34 0.99 -14.18
N VAL A 277 -12.60 1.10 -13.79
CA VAL A 277 -13.48 -0.07 -13.61
C VAL A 277 -13.77 -0.74 -14.96
N GLU A 278 -14.05 0.03 -16.02
CA GLU A 278 -14.30 -0.49 -17.38
C GLU A 278 -13.13 -1.32 -17.91
N GLN A 279 -11.89 -0.88 -17.68
CA GLN A 279 -10.69 -1.60 -18.12
C GLN A 279 -10.44 -2.90 -17.33
N ASN A 280 -10.89 -2.96 -16.09
CA ASN A 280 -10.62 -4.08 -15.19
C ASN A 280 -11.77 -5.08 -15.03
N VAL A 281 -12.91 -4.86 -15.71
CA VAL A 281 -14.09 -5.71 -15.60
C VAL A 281 -14.55 -6.14 -17.00
N LYS A 282 -14.78 -7.45 -17.19
CA LYS A 282 -15.37 -7.96 -18.42
C LYS A 282 -16.87 -7.65 -18.44
N VAL A 283 -17.26 -6.69 -19.30
CA VAL A 283 -18.63 -6.18 -19.36
C VAL A 283 -19.56 -7.16 -20.07
N VAL A 284 -20.69 -7.48 -19.46
CA VAL A 284 -21.77 -8.28 -20.06
C VAL A 284 -22.65 -7.39 -20.96
N LYS A 285 -23.07 -7.90 -22.12
CA LYS A 285 -23.93 -7.16 -23.04
C LYS A 285 -25.20 -6.65 -22.37
N GLY A 286 -25.46 -5.34 -22.48
CA GLY A 286 -26.59 -4.67 -21.87
C GLY A 286 -26.33 -4.18 -20.43
N SER A 287 -25.11 -4.36 -19.90
CA SER A 287 -24.64 -3.68 -18.69
C SER A 287 -24.02 -2.33 -19.01
N TYR A 288 -23.89 -1.48 -18.01
CA TYR A 288 -23.33 -0.13 -18.13
C TYR A 288 -22.28 0.11 -17.05
N ILE A 289 -21.12 0.63 -17.44
CA ILE A 289 -20.10 1.14 -16.53
C ILE A 289 -19.81 2.58 -16.94
N GLY A 290 -20.03 3.54 -16.06
CA GLY A 290 -19.83 4.93 -16.41
C GLY A 290 -20.23 5.91 -15.32
N THR A 291 -20.20 7.20 -15.66
CA THR A 291 -20.73 8.22 -14.76
C THR A 291 -22.25 8.31 -14.90
N PHE A 292 -22.91 8.67 -13.80
CA PHE A 292 -24.35 8.93 -13.83
C PHE A 292 -24.70 10.07 -14.80
N HIS A 293 -23.85 11.10 -14.83
CA HIS A 293 -23.97 12.19 -15.81
C HIS A 293 -23.97 11.70 -17.26
N ALA A 294 -23.04 10.79 -17.61
CA ALA A 294 -22.96 10.26 -18.97
C ALA A 294 -24.15 9.33 -19.31
N LEU A 295 -24.72 8.63 -18.32
CA LEU A 295 -25.93 7.82 -18.50
C LEU A 295 -27.12 8.71 -18.88
N LEU A 296 -27.39 9.76 -18.09
CA LEU A 296 -28.46 10.71 -18.39
C LEU A 296 -28.21 11.50 -19.68
N GLY A 297 -26.94 11.81 -19.97
CA GLY A 297 -26.53 12.53 -21.18
C GLY A 297 -26.84 11.81 -22.49
N LYS A 298 -27.10 10.48 -22.46
CA LYS A 298 -27.61 9.75 -23.65
C LYS A 298 -28.99 10.24 -24.10
N TYR A 299 -29.73 10.88 -23.22
CA TYR A 299 -31.14 11.27 -23.44
C TYR A 299 -31.34 12.79 -23.53
N ILE A 300 -30.34 13.57 -23.18
CA ILE A 300 -30.40 15.04 -23.12
C ILE A 300 -29.32 15.64 -24.03
N THR A 301 -29.73 16.50 -24.96
CA THR A 301 -28.82 17.31 -25.77
C THR A 301 -28.10 18.33 -24.89
N ASP A 302 -26.87 18.72 -25.29
CA ASP A 302 -26.05 19.73 -24.59
C ASP A 302 -25.77 19.40 -23.11
N SER A 303 -25.83 18.10 -22.76
CA SER A 303 -25.66 17.60 -21.40
C SER A 303 -24.29 17.94 -20.78
N HIS A 304 -23.26 18.19 -21.60
CA HIS A 304 -21.87 18.43 -21.16
C HIS A 304 -21.70 19.75 -20.39
N GLU A 305 -22.61 20.71 -20.56
CA GLU A 305 -22.61 22.00 -19.86
C GLU A 305 -23.41 21.96 -18.56
N MET A 306 -24.16 20.89 -18.31
CA MET A 306 -25.05 20.76 -17.18
C MET A 306 -24.39 20.08 -15.99
N THR A 307 -24.73 20.51 -14.78
CA THR A 307 -24.45 19.74 -13.56
C THR A 307 -25.35 18.50 -13.50
N VAL A 308 -24.99 17.51 -12.64
CA VAL A 308 -25.83 16.31 -12.44
C VAL A 308 -27.25 16.69 -12.04
N GLU A 309 -27.42 17.71 -11.19
CA GLU A 309 -28.72 18.17 -10.73
C GLU A 309 -29.55 18.79 -11.87
N GLN A 310 -28.96 19.71 -12.65
CA GLN A 310 -29.62 20.32 -13.82
C GLN A 310 -30.01 19.26 -14.86
N LEU A 311 -29.12 18.29 -15.09
CA LEU A 311 -29.38 17.20 -16.01
C LEU A 311 -30.50 16.28 -15.52
N SER A 312 -30.56 16.00 -14.21
CA SER A 312 -31.65 15.23 -13.61
C SER A 312 -32.97 15.95 -13.75
N GLN A 313 -33.03 17.28 -13.51
CA GLN A 313 -34.22 18.08 -13.72
C GLN A 313 -34.69 18.07 -15.16
N ALA A 314 -33.76 18.28 -16.12
CA ALA A 314 -34.04 18.23 -17.55
C ALA A 314 -34.56 16.85 -18.01
N TYR A 315 -33.99 15.76 -17.47
CA TYR A 315 -34.45 14.42 -17.74
C TYR A 315 -35.88 14.17 -17.26
N LEU A 316 -36.18 14.58 -16.03
CA LEU A 316 -37.54 14.44 -15.46
C LEU A 316 -38.56 15.31 -16.16
N ALA A 317 -38.19 16.54 -16.55
CA ALA A 317 -39.09 17.46 -17.25
C ALA A 317 -39.51 16.95 -18.64
N LYS A 318 -38.71 16.10 -19.25
CA LYS A 318 -39.02 15.47 -20.55
C LYS A 318 -39.78 14.15 -20.42
N GLU A 319 -40.11 13.71 -19.21
CA GLU A 319 -40.80 12.44 -18.93
C GLU A 319 -40.21 11.25 -19.66
N ILE A 320 -38.85 11.17 -19.69
CA ILE A 320 -38.12 10.18 -20.47
C ILE A 320 -38.32 8.78 -19.90
N VAL A 321 -38.74 7.85 -20.76
CA VAL A 321 -38.72 6.43 -20.47
C VAL A 321 -37.45 5.84 -21.09
N PRO A 322 -36.49 5.39 -20.29
CA PRO A 322 -35.22 4.90 -20.83
C PRO A 322 -35.39 3.57 -21.58
N ASN A 323 -34.63 3.39 -22.65
CA ASN A 323 -34.57 2.10 -23.38
C ASN A 323 -33.74 1.04 -22.66
N GLU A 324 -33.09 1.40 -21.57
CA GLU A 324 -32.20 0.56 -20.79
C GLU A 324 -32.78 0.36 -19.38
N SER A 325 -32.81 -0.89 -18.92
CA SER A 325 -33.13 -1.19 -17.52
C SER A 325 -32.16 -2.26 -17.00
N PHE A 326 -31.77 -2.14 -15.75
CA PHE A 326 -30.78 -2.99 -15.13
C PHE A 326 -31.37 -3.85 -14.03
N ASP A 327 -30.87 -5.08 -13.91
CA ASP A 327 -31.28 -6.02 -12.85
C ASP A 327 -30.71 -5.56 -11.50
N LEU A 328 -29.52 -4.91 -11.51
CA LEU A 328 -28.85 -4.33 -10.36
C LEU A 328 -28.25 -2.96 -10.73
N VAL A 329 -28.43 -1.97 -9.87
CA VAL A 329 -27.71 -0.68 -9.96
C VAL A 329 -26.78 -0.53 -8.77
N ILE A 330 -25.50 -0.31 -9.03
CA ILE A 330 -24.47 -0.02 -8.04
C ILE A 330 -24.07 1.45 -8.22
N VAL A 331 -24.17 2.24 -7.16
CA VAL A 331 -23.71 3.64 -7.15
C VAL A 331 -22.53 3.76 -6.21
N ASP A 332 -21.37 4.09 -6.75
CA ASP A 332 -20.16 4.35 -5.98
C ASP A 332 -19.99 5.87 -5.80
N GLU A 333 -19.49 6.30 -4.64
CA GLU A 333 -19.41 7.71 -4.21
C GLU A 333 -20.79 8.40 -4.29
N ALA A 334 -21.81 7.75 -3.74
CA ALA A 334 -23.21 8.17 -3.81
C ALA A 334 -23.45 9.60 -3.29
N GLN A 335 -22.62 10.10 -2.34
CA GLN A 335 -22.69 11.46 -1.82
C GLN A 335 -22.48 12.54 -2.90
N ASP A 336 -21.76 12.22 -3.98
CA ASP A 336 -21.54 13.18 -5.08
C ASP A 336 -22.63 13.16 -6.14
N ILE A 337 -23.49 12.15 -6.14
CA ILE A 337 -24.47 11.88 -7.20
C ILE A 337 -25.89 12.14 -6.73
N LEU A 338 -26.23 11.69 -5.50
CA LEU A 338 -27.61 11.57 -5.08
C LEU A 338 -28.23 12.90 -4.62
N SER A 339 -29.40 13.15 -5.16
CA SER A 339 -30.38 14.15 -4.75
C SER A 339 -31.76 13.54 -4.94
N LYS A 340 -32.83 14.23 -4.49
CA LYS A 340 -34.21 13.77 -4.75
C LYS A 340 -34.49 13.59 -6.25
N ASN A 341 -33.97 14.47 -7.11
CA ASN A 341 -34.17 14.39 -8.55
C ASN A 341 -33.38 13.24 -9.18
N SER A 342 -32.12 13.07 -8.77
CA SER A 342 -31.32 11.95 -9.28
C SER A 342 -31.88 10.59 -8.85
N LEU A 343 -32.48 10.46 -7.66
CA LEU A 343 -33.17 9.25 -7.25
C LEU A 343 -34.39 8.92 -8.12
N LYS A 344 -35.18 9.91 -8.52
CA LYS A 344 -36.29 9.71 -9.47
C LYS A 344 -35.81 9.28 -10.83
N CYS A 345 -34.66 9.81 -11.30
CA CYS A 345 -34.03 9.33 -12.52
C CYS A 345 -33.54 7.89 -12.39
N LEU A 346 -32.86 7.56 -11.27
CA LEU A 346 -32.39 6.19 -11.01
C LEU A 346 -33.53 5.17 -10.99
N ASP A 347 -34.68 5.54 -10.43
CA ASP A 347 -35.90 4.70 -10.39
C ASP A 347 -36.26 4.16 -11.77
N SER A 348 -36.17 5.00 -12.81
CA SER A 348 -36.50 4.63 -14.19
C SER A 348 -35.51 3.62 -14.81
N PHE A 349 -34.28 3.57 -14.35
CA PHE A 349 -33.25 2.65 -14.83
C PHE A 349 -33.22 1.31 -14.09
N ILE A 350 -33.85 1.22 -12.92
CA ILE A 350 -33.88 0.01 -12.11
C ILE A 350 -35.07 -0.85 -12.53
N LYS A 351 -34.84 -2.08 -12.89
CA LYS A 351 -35.91 -3.04 -13.17
C LYS A 351 -36.79 -3.22 -11.93
N LYS A 352 -38.06 -2.90 -12.03
CA LYS A 352 -39.04 -2.80 -10.93
C LYS A 352 -38.85 -1.60 -10.02
N GLY A 353 -38.09 -0.57 -10.42
CA GLY A 353 -37.86 0.65 -9.69
C GLY A 353 -37.15 0.48 -8.35
N LEU A 354 -37.02 1.57 -7.62
CA LEU A 354 -36.42 1.59 -6.28
C LEU A 354 -37.16 0.71 -5.26
N THR A 355 -38.49 0.53 -5.46
CA THR A 355 -39.33 -0.26 -4.57
C THR A 355 -39.11 -1.76 -4.70
N GLY A 356 -39.04 -2.28 -5.92
CA GLY A 356 -39.00 -3.71 -6.18
C GLY A 356 -37.66 -4.23 -6.74
N GLY A 357 -36.78 -3.34 -7.15
CA GLY A 357 -35.50 -3.64 -7.78
C GLY A 357 -34.35 -3.83 -6.83
N GLU A 358 -33.19 -4.15 -7.41
CA GLU A 358 -31.94 -4.34 -6.67
C GLU A 358 -31.04 -3.12 -6.86
N TRP A 359 -30.60 -2.54 -5.74
CA TRP A 359 -29.66 -1.44 -5.78
C TRP A 359 -28.76 -1.39 -4.54
N ILE A 360 -27.53 -0.91 -4.75
CA ILE A 360 -26.49 -0.80 -3.73
C ILE A 360 -25.86 0.58 -3.85
N LEU A 361 -25.81 1.31 -2.75
CA LEU A 361 -25.23 2.65 -2.68
C LEU A 361 -24.03 2.64 -1.73
N PHE A 362 -22.87 3.04 -2.22
CA PHE A 362 -21.66 3.22 -1.41
C PHE A 362 -21.42 4.70 -1.19
N ALA A 363 -21.30 5.12 0.07
CA ALA A 363 -21.15 6.53 0.43
C ALA A 363 -20.09 6.78 1.50
N ASP A 364 -19.43 7.93 1.38
CA ASP A 364 -18.55 8.51 2.39
C ASP A 364 -18.92 9.99 2.59
N PRO A 365 -19.74 10.33 3.59
CA PRO A 365 -20.14 11.71 3.84
C PRO A 365 -18.96 12.67 4.08
N ASN A 366 -17.81 12.16 4.58
CA ASN A 366 -16.62 12.96 4.84
C ASN A 366 -15.86 13.40 3.58
N GLN A 367 -16.16 12.80 2.42
CA GLN A 367 -15.55 13.14 1.13
C GLN A 367 -16.38 14.13 0.27
N ASP A 368 -17.39 14.79 0.84
CA ASP A 368 -18.15 15.79 0.09
C ASP A 368 -17.37 17.10 -0.11
N ILE A 369 -16.44 17.08 -1.06
CA ILE A 369 -15.66 18.28 -1.47
C ILE A 369 -16.45 19.23 -2.39
N PHE A 370 -17.61 18.80 -2.87
CA PHE A 370 -18.46 19.60 -3.78
C PHE A 370 -19.61 20.30 -3.05
N GLN A 371 -19.62 20.28 -1.71
CA GLN A 371 -20.63 20.93 -0.85
C GLN A 371 -22.08 20.53 -1.19
N LYS A 372 -22.29 19.24 -1.47
CA LYS A 372 -23.61 18.69 -1.81
C LYS A 372 -24.30 17.98 -0.63
N GLY A 373 -23.71 18.09 0.59
CA GLY A 373 -24.12 17.33 1.78
C GLY A 373 -25.62 17.42 2.08
N GLU A 374 -26.21 18.61 2.06
CA GLU A 374 -27.65 18.78 2.31
C GLU A 374 -28.53 18.00 1.32
N ARG A 375 -28.16 17.98 0.03
CA ARG A 375 -28.89 17.24 -1.01
C ARG A 375 -28.77 15.73 -0.82
N PHE A 376 -27.58 15.26 -0.44
CA PHE A 376 -27.35 13.85 -0.16
C PHE A 376 -28.12 13.43 1.10
N GLU A 377 -28.07 14.20 2.18
CA GLU A 377 -28.79 13.92 3.43
C GLU A 377 -30.31 13.84 3.23
N GLU A 378 -30.87 14.73 2.39
CA GLU A 378 -32.29 14.66 2.04
C GLU A 378 -32.62 13.39 1.23
N ALA A 379 -31.78 13.04 0.26
CA ALA A 379 -31.95 11.83 -0.54
C ALA A 379 -31.80 10.57 0.32
N GLU A 380 -30.83 10.57 1.22
CA GLU A 380 -30.57 9.51 2.17
C GLU A 380 -31.77 9.28 3.12
N ARG A 381 -32.27 10.36 3.71
CA ARG A 381 -33.45 10.31 4.58
C ARG A 381 -34.66 9.75 3.83
N PHE A 382 -34.92 10.27 2.63
CA PHE A 382 -36.00 9.76 1.78
C PHE A 382 -35.87 8.26 1.49
N LEU A 383 -34.65 7.77 1.16
CA LEU A 383 -34.40 6.35 0.91
C LEU A 383 -34.65 5.50 2.16
N LYS A 384 -34.21 5.95 3.33
CA LYS A 384 -34.39 5.25 4.60
C LYS A 384 -35.87 5.15 4.98
N ASP A 385 -36.57 6.27 4.91
CA ASP A 385 -37.95 6.35 5.33
C ASP A 385 -38.91 5.62 4.36
N THR A 386 -38.60 5.63 3.07
CA THR A 386 -39.47 5.06 2.03
C THR A 386 -39.22 3.60 1.75
N TYR A 387 -37.94 3.18 1.69
CA TYR A 387 -37.58 1.86 1.19
C TYR A 387 -36.93 0.94 2.23
N ASN A 388 -36.64 1.45 3.42
CA ASN A 388 -36.01 0.71 4.54
C ASN A 388 -34.87 -0.21 4.08
N PRO A 389 -33.77 0.31 3.48
CA PRO A 389 -32.67 -0.48 2.99
C PRO A 389 -31.88 -1.12 4.14
N CYS A 390 -31.20 -2.21 3.87
CA CYS A 390 -30.17 -2.74 4.75
C CYS A 390 -29.01 -1.74 4.84
N ILE A 391 -28.66 -1.32 6.06
CA ILE A 391 -27.59 -0.35 6.31
C ILE A 391 -26.37 -1.10 6.83
N LEU A 392 -25.28 -1.05 6.09
CA LEU A 392 -24.01 -1.66 6.44
C LEU A 392 -22.95 -0.58 6.66
N ARG A 393 -21.99 -0.84 7.53
CA ARG A 393 -20.90 0.10 7.83
C ARG A 393 -19.56 -0.60 7.79
N LEU A 394 -18.61 0.03 7.13
CA LEU A 394 -17.21 -0.37 7.10
C LEU A 394 -16.42 0.54 8.03
N TYR A 395 -15.74 -0.04 8.99
CA TYR A 395 -15.00 0.69 10.02
C TYR A 395 -13.49 0.58 9.85
N ILE A 396 -13.01 -0.49 9.19
CA ILE A 396 -11.57 -0.76 9.10
C ILE A 396 -11.02 -0.09 7.84
N ASN A 397 -10.09 0.85 8.02
CA ASN A 397 -9.29 1.38 6.92
C ASN A 397 -8.25 0.33 6.54
N CYS A 398 -8.38 -0.23 5.34
CA CYS A 398 -7.50 -1.24 4.76
C CYS A 398 -6.73 -0.75 3.53
N ARG A 399 -6.82 0.54 3.20
CA ARG A 399 -6.14 1.17 2.05
C ARG A 399 -4.83 1.82 2.45
N ASN A 400 -4.79 2.48 3.59
CA ASN A 400 -3.66 3.28 4.01
C ASN A 400 -2.89 2.58 5.13
N THR A 401 -1.59 2.79 5.20
CA THR A 401 -0.83 2.43 6.39
C THR A 401 -1.32 3.19 7.62
N ALA A 402 -1.07 2.66 8.80
CA ALA A 402 -1.48 3.29 10.05
C ALA A 402 -0.91 4.72 10.19
N GLN A 403 0.30 4.95 9.71
CA GLN A 403 0.97 6.25 9.71
C GLN A 403 0.20 7.28 8.87
N ILE A 404 -0.19 6.92 7.65
CA ILE A 404 -0.98 7.80 6.77
C ILE A 404 -2.35 8.07 7.37
N ALA A 405 -3.04 7.02 7.84
CA ALA A 405 -4.38 7.16 8.40
C ALA A 405 -4.40 8.08 9.64
N ARG A 406 -3.43 7.91 10.57
CA ARG A 406 -3.27 8.77 11.75
C ARG A 406 -2.98 10.22 11.36
N ARG A 407 -1.98 10.45 10.49
CA ARG A 407 -1.60 11.79 10.05
C ARG A 407 -2.75 12.51 9.37
N THR A 408 -3.50 11.80 8.52
CA THR A 408 -4.69 12.34 7.86
C THR A 408 -5.74 12.74 8.88
N SER A 409 -6.05 11.90 9.85
CA SER A 409 -7.03 12.21 10.91
C SER A 409 -6.62 13.43 11.74
N MET A 410 -5.34 13.51 12.14
CA MET A 410 -4.83 14.66 12.91
C MET A 410 -4.99 15.98 12.17
N LEU A 411 -4.58 16.04 10.90
CA LEU A 411 -4.60 17.28 10.13
C LEU A 411 -5.99 17.71 9.68
N THR A 412 -6.90 16.74 9.48
CA THR A 412 -8.23 17.03 8.93
C THR A 412 -9.33 17.12 9.96
N ASN A 413 -9.05 16.75 11.20
CA ASN A 413 -10.04 16.66 12.29
C ASN A 413 -11.20 15.69 11.97
N ILE A 414 -10.92 14.67 11.14
CA ILE A 414 -11.89 13.62 10.84
C ILE A 414 -11.50 12.42 11.70
N PRO A 415 -12.43 11.91 12.55
CA PRO A 415 -12.12 10.79 13.43
C PRO A 415 -11.53 9.61 12.66
N PRO A 416 -10.50 8.94 13.20
CA PRO A 416 -9.92 7.80 12.55
C PRO A 416 -10.95 6.66 12.51
N SER A 417 -11.13 6.06 11.33
CA SER A 417 -11.70 4.72 11.28
C SER A 417 -10.74 3.74 11.95
N LYS A 418 -11.23 2.61 12.45
CA LYS A 418 -10.33 1.52 12.84
C LYS A 418 -9.43 1.22 11.64
N TYR A 419 -8.12 1.13 11.82
CA TYR A 419 -7.19 0.79 10.75
C TYR A 419 -6.58 -0.59 11.01
N MET A 420 -6.27 -1.27 9.93
CA MET A 420 -5.45 -2.48 10.01
C MET A 420 -4.12 -2.11 10.69
N LYS A 421 -3.58 -3.03 11.49
CA LYS A 421 -2.24 -2.86 12.09
C LYS A 421 -1.12 -2.95 11.03
N LEU A 422 -1.39 -2.44 9.83
CA LEU A 422 -0.42 -2.39 8.76
C LEU A 422 0.48 -1.18 8.97
N THR A 423 1.70 -1.44 9.40
CA THR A 423 2.72 -0.41 9.53
C THR A 423 3.41 -0.18 8.19
N GLY A 424 3.63 1.07 7.84
CA GLY A 424 4.37 1.49 6.65
C GLY A 424 5.42 2.53 7.01
N PRO A 425 6.08 3.11 6.00
CA PRO A 425 6.99 4.23 6.21
C PRO A 425 6.30 5.42 6.86
N GLU A 426 7.06 6.23 7.60
CA GLU A 426 6.56 7.47 8.15
C GLU A 426 6.16 8.46 7.06
N VAL A 427 5.11 9.22 7.34
CA VAL A 427 4.66 10.29 6.45
C VAL A 427 5.71 11.39 6.44
N LYS A 428 6.18 11.77 5.25
CA LYS A 428 7.20 12.80 5.05
C LYS A 428 6.56 14.16 4.87
N THR A 429 7.02 15.12 5.67
CA THR A 429 6.51 16.51 5.70
C THR A 429 7.63 17.46 5.34
N PHE A 430 7.37 18.38 4.42
CA PHE A 430 8.35 19.37 3.99
C PHE A 430 7.74 20.78 4.01
N GLU A 431 8.48 21.70 4.62
CA GLU A 431 8.17 23.12 4.62
C GLU A 431 9.10 23.80 3.63
N PHE A 432 8.60 24.78 2.89
CA PHE A 432 9.39 25.57 1.95
C PHE A 432 9.04 27.05 2.04
N GLU A 433 9.96 27.91 1.65
CA GLU A 433 9.77 29.36 1.64
C GLU A 433 9.29 29.85 0.27
N ASP A 434 9.84 29.30 -0.81
CA ASP A 434 9.51 29.67 -2.17
C ASP A 434 9.41 28.45 -3.11
N ASP A 435 8.90 28.68 -4.30
CA ASP A 435 8.65 27.61 -5.28
C ASP A 435 9.97 26.94 -5.74
N ALA A 436 11.10 27.65 -5.76
CA ALA A 436 12.39 27.08 -6.14
C ALA A 436 12.88 26.05 -5.12
N GLU A 437 12.76 26.34 -3.83
CA GLU A 437 13.06 25.41 -2.74
C GLU A 437 12.13 24.20 -2.80
N ALA A 438 10.82 24.43 -3.02
CA ALA A 438 9.85 23.34 -3.15
C ALA A 438 10.21 22.38 -4.28
N ILE A 439 10.54 22.89 -5.46
CA ILE A 439 10.95 22.10 -6.63
C ILE A 439 12.19 21.26 -6.31
N GLN A 440 13.21 21.85 -5.66
CA GLN A 440 14.44 21.13 -5.27
C GLN A 440 14.15 20.01 -4.27
N LEU A 441 13.31 20.25 -3.27
CA LEU A 441 12.91 19.25 -2.28
C LEU A 441 12.15 18.10 -2.94
N ILE A 442 11.20 18.39 -3.82
CA ILE A 442 10.42 17.39 -4.55
C ILE A 442 11.33 16.54 -5.45
N ASP A 443 12.21 17.19 -6.25
CA ASP A 443 13.15 16.49 -7.13
C ASP A 443 14.07 15.56 -6.32
N LYS A 444 14.64 16.06 -5.22
CA LYS A 444 15.51 15.29 -4.33
C LYS A 444 14.83 14.06 -3.76
N GLU A 445 13.60 14.20 -3.26
CA GLU A 445 12.86 13.09 -2.66
C GLU A 445 12.44 12.06 -3.72
N ILE A 446 11.99 12.49 -4.90
CA ILE A 446 11.69 11.58 -6.00
C ILE A 446 12.95 10.83 -6.45
N ARG A 447 14.08 11.52 -6.60
CA ARG A 447 15.36 10.92 -6.94
C ARG A 447 15.79 9.88 -5.90
N SER A 448 15.62 10.18 -4.61
CA SER A 448 15.93 9.30 -3.50
C SER A 448 15.11 8.00 -3.53
N ILE A 449 13.78 8.09 -3.74
CA ILE A 449 12.93 6.89 -3.76
C ILE A 449 13.12 6.05 -5.03
N LEU A 450 13.43 6.68 -6.16
CA LEU A 450 13.76 5.97 -7.40
C LEU A 450 15.12 5.24 -7.27
N ALA A 451 16.11 5.88 -6.64
CA ALA A 451 17.39 5.23 -6.29
C ALA A 451 17.17 4.05 -5.34
N GLY A 452 16.18 4.12 -4.43
CA GLY A 452 15.75 3.01 -3.57
C GLY A 452 15.02 1.86 -4.32
N GLY A 453 14.99 1.88 -5.65
CA GLY A 453 14.46 0.82 -6.51
C GLY A 453 12.94 0.88 -6.75
N THR A 454 12.27 1.94 -6.32
CA THR A 454 10.83 2.15 -6.57
C THR A 454 10.56 2.42 -8.04
N TYR A 455 9.39 2.03 -8.52
CA TYR A 455 9.01 2.28 -9.91
C TYR A 455 8.34 3.65 -10.08
N VAL A 456 8.66 4.34 -11.18
CA VAL A 456 8.02 5.62 -11.56
C VAL A 456 6.49 5.52 -11.58
N LYS A 457 5.94 4.40 -12.06
CA LYS A 457 4.50 4.13 -12.12
C LYS A 457 3.78 4.13 -10.76
N ASP A 458 4.52 3.93 -9.66
CA ASP A 458 3.97 3.88 -8.31
C ASP A 458 3.87 5.27 -7.67
N ILE A 459 4.39 6.31 -8.35
CA ILE A 459 4.45 7.71 -7.90
C ILE A 459 3.39 8.52 -8.63
N ILE A 460 2.63 9.31 -7.88
CA ILE A 460 1.77 10.36 -8.42
C ILE A 460 1.96 11.67 -7.65
N ILE A 461 1.90 12.78 -8.38
CA ILE A 461 1.84 14.12 -7.78
C ILE A 461 0.39 14.58 -7.82
N LEU A 462 -0.13 14.95 -6.66
CA LEU A 462 -1.47 15.51 -6.49
C LEU A 462 -1.40 16.97 -6.06
N SER A 463 -2.22 17.80 -6.67
CA SER A 463 -2.31 19.22 -6.36
C SER A 463 -3.77 19.69 -6.34
N THR A 464 -4.02 20.79 -5.66
CA THR A 464 -5.31 21.50 -5.73
C THR A 464 -5.46 22.28 -7.04
N ARG A 465 -4.36 22.44 -7.82
CA ARG A 465 -4.25 23.28 -9.02
C ARG A 465 -3.90 22.46 -10.26
N THR A 466 -4.11 23.03 -11.45
CA THR A 466 -3.55 22.50 -12.70
C THR A 466 -2.04 22.72 -12.72
N LEU A 467 -1.30 21.91 -13.48
CA LEU A 467 0.17 21.97 -13.52
C LEU A 467 0.67 23.39 -13.86
N GLU A 468 0.04 24.06 -14.80
CA GLU A 468 0.39 25.43 -15.21
C GLU A 468 0.33 26.44 -14.05
N LYS A 469 -0.59 26.24 -13.09
CA LYS A 469 -0.84 27.12 -11.93
C LYS A 469 -0.23 26.61 -10.64
N SER A 470 0.47 25.48 -10.69
CA SER A 470 1.13 24.82 -9.57
C SER A 470 2.52 25.41 -9.33
N ILE A 471 3.10 25.14 -8.15
CA ILE A 471 4.53 25.38 -7.87
C ILE A 471 5.44 24.67 -8.87
N LEU A 472 4.97 23.62 -9.55
CA LEU A 472 5.69 22.92 -10.61
C LEU A 472 5.41 23.50 -12.01
N GLY A 473 4.78 24.66 -12.11
CA GLY A 473 4.53 25.33 -13.38
C GLY A 473 5.83 25.58 -14.16
N GLY A 474 5.88 25.09 -15.42
CA GLY A 474 7.08 25.19 -16.26
C GLY A 474 8.15 24.11 -16.01
N VAL A 475 7.98 23.23 -15.02
CA VAL A 475 8.89 22.10 -14.77
C VAL A 475 8.54 20.97 -15.75
N GLY A 476 9.48 20.61 -16.63
CA GLY A 476 9.27 19.53 -17.60
C GLY A 476 9.72 18.15 -17.09
N LYS A 477 10.64 18.10 -16.12
CA LYS A 477 11.19 16.86 -15.58
C LYS A 477 11.46 16.95 -14.08
N LEU A 478 11.32 15.81 -13.40
CA LEU A 478 11.75 15.62 -12.01
C LEU A 478 12.55 14.31 -11.96
N ALA A 479 13.69 14.32 -11.29
CA ALA A 479 14.62 13.18 -11.23
C ALA A 479 14.91 12.56 -12.61
N ASP A 480 15.10 13.40 -13.63
CA ASP A 480 15.33 13.05 -15.04
C ASP A 480 14.16 12.34 -15.74
N VAL A 481 13.00 12.23 -15.09
CA VAL A 481 11.76 11.64 -15.62
C VAL A 481 10.79 12.75 -16.04
N ASP A 482 10.13 12.56 -17.19
CA ASP A 482 9.16 13.53 -17.70
C ASP A 482 7.99 13.72 -16.71
N LEU A 483 7.65 14.99 -16.40
CA LEU A 483 6.49 15.38 -15.61
C LEU A 483 5.34 15.73 -16.56
N VAL A 484 4.22 15.04 -16.43
CA VAL A 484 3.09 15.20 -17.36
C VAL A 484 1.79 15.38 -16.60
N GLU A 485 1.06 16.47 -16.91
CA GLU A 485 -0.31 16.62 -16.44
C GLU A 485 -1.24 15.65 -17.14
N VAL A 486 -1.92 14.84 -16.34
CA VAL A 486 -2.86 13.84 -16.81
C VAL A 486 -4.27 14.21 -16.36
N ARG A 487 -5.18 14.35 -17.31
CA ARG A 487 -6.59 14.72 -17.04
C ARG A 487 -7.52 13.51 -17.04
N SER A 488 -7.05 12.37 -17.52
CA SER A 488 -7.84 11.15 -17.57
C SER A 488 -7.00 9.93 -17.19
N PHE A 489 -7.63 8.92 -16.59
CA PHE A 489 -6.97 7.66 -16.23
C PHE A 489 -6.23 7.01 -17.41
N LYS A 490 -6.79 7.10 -18.61
CA LYS A 490 -6.16 6.58 -19.85
C LYS A 490 -4.84 7.25 -20.21
N GLY A 491 -4.58 8.44 -19.69
CA GLY A 491 -3.33 9.18 -19.90
C GLY A 491 -2.21 8.82 -18.93
N ILE A 492 -2.51 8.05 -17.85
CA ILE A 492 -1.51 7.60 -16.88
C ILE A 492 -0.57 6.61 -17.59
N LYS A 493 0.73 6.93 -17.62
CA LYS A 493 1.76 6.06 -18.18
C LYS A 493 2.75 5.62 -17.13
N GLN A 494 3.40 4.49 -17.35
CA GLN A 494 4.30 3.85 -16.39
C GLN A 494 5.72 4.45 -16.36
N ASN A 495 6.10 5.18 -17.39
CA ASN A 495 7.45 5.72 -17.61
C ASN A 495 7.54 7.24 -17.45
N GLN A 496 6.53 7.88 -16.88
CA GLN A 496 6.48 9.32 -16.60
C GLN A 496 5.96 9.55 -15.18
N ILE A 497 6.30 10.68 -14.58
CA ILE A 497 5.69 11.15 -13.33
C ILE A 497 4.37 11.80 -13.71
N ASN A 498 3.28 11.16 -13.24
CA ASN A 498 1.94 11.64 -13.54
C ASN A 498 1.53 12.71 -12.53
N TYR A 499 1.12 13.87 -13.03
CA TYR A 499 0.55 14.95 -12.24
C TYR A 499 -0.95 15.01 -12.45
N MET A 500 -1.73 15.08 -11.37
CA MET A 500 -3.20 15.18 -11.43
C MET A 500 -3.73 16.13 -10.37
N THR A 501 -4.89 16.74 -10.66
CA THR A 501 -5.60 17.46 -9.60
C THR A 501 -6.28 16.49 -8.66
N VAL A 502 -6.43 16.87 -7.37
CA VAL A 502 -7.12 16.06 -6.35
C VAL A 502 -8.52 15.67 -6.81
N GLN A 503 -9.24 16.59 -7.46
CA GLN A 503 -10.58 16.33 -7.98
C GLN A 503 -10.57 15.26 -9.08
N SER A 504 -9.60 15.33 -10.01
CA SER A 504 -9.48 14.34 -11.10
C SER A 504 -9.05 12.97 -10.60
N PHE A 505 -8.31 12.91 -9.48
CA PHE A 505 -7.83 11.67 -8.88
C PHE A 505 -8.78 11.10 -7.82
N LYS A 506 -9.90 11.77 -7.51
CA LYS A 506 -10.89 11.25 -6.55
C LYS A 506 -11.38 9.87 -6.98
N GLY A 507 -11.42 8.91 -6.06
CA GLY A 507 -11.78 7.51 -6.32
C GLY A 507 -10.60 6.61 -6.75
N LEU A 508 -9.51 7.17 -7.25
CA LEU A 508 -8.28 6.46 -7.56
C LEU A 508 -7.32 6.43 -6.36
N GLU A 509 -6.24 5.69 -6.48
CA GLU A 509 -5.22 5.53 -5.45
C GLU A 509 -3.85 5.26 -6.05
N SER A 510 -2.79 5.56 -5.30
CA SER A 510 -1.41 5.29 -5.67
C SER A 510 -0.61 4.81 -4.48
N LYS A 511 0.40 3.97 -4.71
CA LYS A 511 1.28 3.53 -3.64
C LYS A 511 2.01 4.71 -2.98
N ILE A 512 2.45 5.68 -3.77
CA ILE A 512 3.20 6.86 -3.34
C ILE A 512 2.52 8.11 -3.86
N VAL A 513 2.21 9.01 -2.96
CA VAL A 513 1.60 10.31 -3.29
C VAL A 513 2.51 11.44 -2.82
N PHE A 514 2.80 12.36 -3.72
CA PHE A 514 3.37 13.68 -3.44
C PHE A 514 2.23 14.69 -3.48
N TYR A 515 1.82 15.19 -2.34
CA TYR A 515 0.75 16.19 -2.24
C TYR A 515 1.35 17.58 -2.08
N ILE A 516 1.05 18.46 -3.03
CA ILE A 516 1.61 19.81 -3.16
C ILE A 516 0.50 20.85 -3.30
N ASP A 517 0.86 22.13 -3.31
CA ASP A 517 -0.06 23.28 -3.44
C ASP A 517 -1.17 23.27 -2.38
N ILE A 518 -0.80 23.01 -1.12
CA ILE A 518 -1.72 23.01 0.00
C ILE A 518 -2.12 24.45 0.32
N ASP A 519 -3.42 24.76 0.26
CA ASP A 519 -3.95 26.11 0.46
C ASP A 519 -4.18 26.46 1.94
N GLY A 520 -4.10 25.50 2.85
CA GLY A 520 -4.25 25.70 4.29
C GLY A 520 -4.74 24.43 5.01
N PHE A 521 -4.87 24.53 6.34
CA PHE A 521 -5.28 23.42 7.21
C PHE A 521 -6.53 23.71 8.05
N ASP A 522 -6.91 24.97 8.22
CA ASP A 522 -7.96 25.36 9.20
C ASP A 522 -9.37 25.39 8.64
N SER A 523 -9.60 25.84 7.40
CA SER A 523 -10.94 25.90 6.83
C SER A 523 -11.54 24.52 6.63
N VAL A 524 -12.89 24.43 6.68
CA VAL A 524 -13.59 23.15 6.44
C VAL A 524 -13.29 22.61 5.06
N ASP A 525 -13.22 23.48 4.05
CA ASP A 525 -12.95 23.08 2.67
C ASP A 525 -11.51 22.59 2.49
N ASN A 526 -10.53 23.28 3.10
CA ASN A 526 -9.14 22.82 3.08
C ASN A 526 -8.98 21.46 3.78
N ARG A 527 -9.63 21.27 4.92
CA ARG A 527 -9.59 19.98 5.62
C ARG A 527 -10.20 18.85 4.80
N ARG A 528 -11.32 19.08 4.12
CA ARG A 528 -11.94 18.10 3.22
C ARG A 528 -11.04 17.80 2.03
N MET A 529 -10.43 18.83 1.43
CA MET A 529 -9.51 18.67 0.31
C MET A 529 -8.27 17.87 0.73
N ASN A 530 -7.66 18.22 1.87
CA ASN A 530 -6.53 17.50 2.44
C ASN A 530 -6.89 16.03 2.77
N TYR A 531 -8.08 15.80 3.34
CA TYR A 531 -8.57 14.44 3.60
C TYR A 531 -8.65 13.60 2.31
N VAL A 532 -9.24 14.18 1.26
CA VAL A 532 -9.34 13.47 -0.02
C VAL A 532 -7.95 13.21 -0.61
N ALA A 533 -7.06 14.20 -0.65
CA ALA A 533 -5.72 14.06 -1.22
C ALA A 533 -4.86 13.05 -0.46
N MET A 534 -4.73 13.22 0.85
CA MET A 534 -3.87 12.39 1.69
C MET A 534 -4.35 10.93 1.74
N SER A 535 -5.67 10.70 1.75
CA SER A 535 -6.24 9.36 1.73
C SER A 535 -6.05 8.60 0.41
N ARG A 536 -5.48 9.22 -0.63
CA ARG A 536 -5.12 8.54 -1.90
C ARG A 536 -3.82 7.76 -1.80
N ALA A 537 -2.94 8.09 -0.85
CA ALA A 537 -1.70 7.37 -0.63
C ALA A 537 -1.96 6.04 0.06
N GLN A 538 -1.45 4.95 -0.52
CA GLN A 538 -1.58 3.62 0.08
C GLN A 538 -0.47 3.36 1.10
N ILE A 539 0.78 3.59 0.74
CA ILE A 539 1.97 3.16 1.49
C ILE A 539 2.80 4.33 1.97
N LEU A 540 3.02 5.34 1.11
CA LEU A 540 3.92 6.44 1.41
C LEU A 540 3.30 7.75 0.95
N LEU A 541 3.29 8.71 1.87
CA LEU A 541 2.77 10.06 1.64
C LEU A 541 3.86 11.07 1.90
N TYR A 542 4.10 11.89 0.89
CA TYR A 542 4.88 13.12 0.97
C TYR A 542 3.93 14.29 0.84
N TYR A 543 4.03 15.30 1.72
CA TYR A 543 3.29 16.54 1.52
C TYR A 543 4.16 17.75 1.79
N PHE A 544 3.94 18.78 0.97
CA PHE A 544 4.73 19.98 0.91
C PHE A 544 3.83 21.19 1.12
N PHE A 545 4.18 22.05 2.04
CA PHE A 545 3.41 23.26 2.30
C PHE A 545 4.34 24.48 2.53
N ASN A 546 3.84 25.64 2.13
CA ASN A 546 4.56 26.88 2.33
C ASN A 546 4.69 27.18 3.82
N ARG A 547 5.86 27.67 4.26
CA ARG A 547 6.16 27.99 5.67
C ARG A 547 5.18 28.96 6.30
N SER A 548 4.51 29.81 5.49
CA SER A 548 3.44 30.68 5.98
C SER A 548 2.27 29.93 6.62
N LEU A 549 2.07 28.66 6.30
CA LEU A 549 1.02 27.80 6.86
C LEU A 549 1.48 27.05 8.13
N LYS A 550 2.71 27.25 8.58
CA LYS A 550 3.30 26.52 9.72
C LYS A 550 2.46 26.63 10.99
N ALA A 551 1.94 27.80 11.30
CA ALA A 551 1.13 28.03 12.48
C ALA A 551 -0.19 27.24 12.45
N GLU A 552 -0.85 27.17 11.29
CA GLU A 552 -2.06 26.35 11.11
C GLU A 552 -1.74 24.86 11.24
N TYR A 553 -0.64 24.45 10.62
CA TYR A 553 -0.17 23.06 10.67
C TYR A 553 0.11 22.62 12.10
N ASP A 554 0.93 23.36 12.86
CA ASP A 554 1.30 23.04 14.23
C ASP A 554 0.09 22.99 15.15
N LYS A 555 -0.83 23.95 15.00
CA LYS A 555 -2.10 23.95 15.72
C LYS A 555 -2.91 22.66 15.44
N ARG A 556 -3.03 22.25 14.16
CA ARG A 556 -3.76 21.03 13.79
C ARG A 556 -3.08 19.78 14.33
N MET A 557 -1.76 19.74 14.35
CA MET A 557 -1.01 18.62 14.93
C MET A 557 -1.28 18.48 16.43
N VAL A 558 -1.35 19.59 17.16
CA VAL A 558 -1.67 19.60 18.61
C VAL A 558 -3.12 19.18 18.83
N ASP A 559 -4.08 19.85 18.17
CA ASP A 559 -5.51 19.53 18.27
C ASP A 559 -5.80 18.07 17.88
N GLY A 560 -5.07 17.54 16.90
CA GLY A 560 -5.24 16.19 16.36
C GLY A 560 -4.80 15.07 17.31
N VAL A 561 -3.91 15.35 18.28
CA VAL A 561 -3.53 14.37 19.31
C VAL A 561 -4.73 14.00 20.18
N GLU A 562 -5.60 14.96 20.51
CA GLU A 562 -6.81 14.72 21.31
C GLU A 562 -7.83 13.81 20.58
N ILE A 563 -7.80 13.79 19.25
CA ILE A 563 -8.72 12.97 18.43
C ILE A 563 -8.30 11.51 18.39
N LEU A 564 -7.00 11.25 18.54
CA LEU A 564 -6.42 9.89 18.50
C LEU A 564 -6.45 9.19 19.86
N GLY A 565 -6.60 9.94 20.96
CA GLY A 565 -6.65 9.45 22.34
C GLY A 565 -7.96 8.87 22.68
#